data_377a826c22ca68c9c32708f2a765e533
#
_entry.id   377a826c22ca68c9c32708f2a765e533
#
_cell.length_a   1.000
_cell.length_b   1.000
_cell.length_c   1.000
_cell.angle_alpha   90.00
_cell.angle_beta   90.00
_cell.angle_gamma   90.00
#
_symmetry.space_group_name_H-M   'P 1'
#
loop_
_entity.id
_entity.type
_entity.pdbx_description
1 polymer ?
#
loop_
_entity_poly.entity_id
_entity_poly.type
_entity_poly.pdbx_seq_one_letter_code
_entity_poly.pdbx_strand_id
1 'polypeptide(L)'
;MKRLLTGVVAVALIAIGGVTPAFAEAPEPDALEQILDDTAPARLEGDDMVARTDDVTAVLPADVEQPVTLSTPGGQEVSVTLPSDGGTAATKRVGDGAVEHELGDGSSIIPAVRSNGVLQVMSVMSDAAAPTTFTYEVAAGDGGSLVAQPDGGASVLDRDGQEAATVAPPWALDADGRSVPTHYEIDGDRLTQVIDTAAAAKVTYPVVADPGVSVTYYRYDVIDVRRTMNWTNRGVQLAICKVHNGAARGTCTMSASYEVESAIDATLGASKSGIGATIGVHESRTVKGSVSWTSPSAPAGSSYKAWAVGTLVTYKIQKWVGRKTLGMRYPVWTLEATSRTLSAFDPRVGFAVGQ
;
A
#
# COMPACT_ATOMS: atom_id res chain seq x y z
N MET A 1 2.05 -71.05 -34.98
CA MET A 1 2.97 -70.10 -34.33
C MET A 1 2.23 -68.77 -34.14
N LYS A 2 1.69 -68.54 -32.92
CA LYS A 2 0.96 -67.32 -32.53
C LYS A 2 1.93 -66.48 -31.72
N ARG A 3 2.25 -65.27 -32.19
CA ARG A 3 2.99 -64.26 -31.40
C ARG A 3 1.99 -63.42 -30.64
N LEU A 4 2.08 -63.42 -29.30
CA LEU A 4 1.40 -62.48 -28.41
C LEU A 4 2.18 -61.15 -28.49
N LEU A 5 1.46 -60.05 -28.77
CA LEU A 5 1.95 -58.65 -28.53
C LEU A 5 1.48 -58.26 -27.13
N THR A 6 2.43 -58.01 -26.25
CA THR A 6 2.21 -57.41 -24.94
C THR A 6 2.24 -55.90 -25.10
N GLY A 7 1.09 -55.22 -24.95
CA GLY A 7 0.99 -53.77 -24.92
C GLY A 7 1.40 -53.25 -23.54
N VAL A 8 2.41 -52.40 -23.51
CA VAL A 8 2.81 -51.61 -22.34
C VAL A 8 1.97 -50.34 -22.31
N VAL A 9 1.08 -50.26 -21.33
CA VAL A 9 0.35 -49.01 -21.02
C VAL A 9 1.28 -48.12 -20.18
N ALA A 10 1.77 -47.05 -20.75
CA ALA A 10 2.49 -46.02 -20.03
C ALA A 10 1.47 -45.12 -19.29
N VAL A 11 1.42 -45.22 -17.98
CA VAL A 11 0.70 -44.28 -17.12
C VAL A 11 1.55 -43.05 -16.97
N ALA A 12 1.14 -41.93 -17.60
CA ALA A 12 1.74 -40.66 -17.38
C ALA A 12 1.30 -40.13 -15.99
N LEU A 13 2.22 -40.15 -15.01
CA LEU A 13 2.06 -39.38 -13.78
C LEU A 13 2.18 -37.88 -14.09
N ILE A 14 1.06 -37.19 -14.03
CA ILE A 14 1.05 -35.71 -13.99
C ILE A 14 1.54 -35.36 -12.58
N ALA A 15 2.80 -34.92 -12.49
CA ALA A 15 3.32 -34.28 -11.30
C ALA A 15 2.60 -32.91 -11.16
N ILE A 16 1.65 -32.83 -10.25
CA ILE A 16 1.10 -31.57 -9.76
C ILE A 16 2.27 -30.94 -9.01
N GLY A 17 2.91 -29.96 -9.64
CA GLY A 17 3.93 -29.14 -9.00
C GLY A 17 3.28 -28.39 -7.82
N GLY A 18 3.45 -28.93 -6.63
CA GLY A 18 3.16 -28.21 -5.40
C GLY A 18 4.08 -26.97 -5.38
N VAL A 19 3.48 -25.78 -5.38
CA VAL A 19 4.18 -24.55 -5.02
C VAL A 19 4.51 -24.73 -3.55
N THR A 20 5.72 -25.13 -3.24
CA THR A 20 6.25 -25.02 -1.89
C THR A 20 6.28 -23.54 -1.55
N PRO A 21 5.67 -23.08 -0.43
CA PRO A 21 5.87 -21.72 0.03
C PRO A 21 7.38 -21.51 0.15
N ALA A 22 7.89 -20.43 -0.44
CA ALA A 22 9.27 -20.01 -0.21
C ALA A 22 9.35 -19.61 1.26
N PHE A 23 9.81 -20.52 2.10
CA PHE A 23 10.25 -20.16 3.43
C PHE A 23 11.34 -19.12 3.26
N ALA A 24 11.26 -18.01 4.00
CA ALA A 24 12.38 -17.09 4.10
C ALA A 24 13.58 -17.93 4.49
N GLU A 25 14.61 -17.94 3.63
CA GLU A 25 15.82 -18.68 3.88
C GLU A 25 16.43 -18.13 5.18
N ALA A 26 16.58 -18.98 6.19
CA ALA A 26 17.17 -18.58 7.45
C ALA A 26 18.60 -18.07 7.18
N PRO A 27 19.01 -16.93 7.74
CA PRO A 27 20.33 -16.39 7.50
C PRO A 27 21.42 -17.38 7.99
N GLU A 28 22.57 -17.33 7.34
CA GLU A 28 23.76 -18.13 7.66
C GLU A 28 24.33 -17.77 9.05
N PRO A 29 25.23 -18.59 9.65
CA PRO A 29 25.99 -18.22 10.85
C PRO A 29 26.62 -16.84 10.67
N ASP A 30 26.55 -15.97 11.66
CA ASP A 30 26.87 -14.54 11.63
C ASP A 30 25.76 -13.64 11.05
N ALA A 31 24.49 -14.08 11.17
CA ALA A 31 23.33 -13.34 10.71
C ALA A 31 23.29 -11.89 11.21
N LEU A 32 23.64 -11.65 12.45
CA LEU A 32 23.71 -10.31 13.03
C LEU A 32 24.72 -9.43 12.28
N GLU A 33 25.94 -9.93 12.02
CA GLU A 33 26.97 -9.20 11.30
C GLU A 33 26.54 -8.91 9.86
N GLN A 34 25.99 -9.89 9.14
CA GLN A 34 25.47 -9.70 7.78
C GLN A 34 24.32 -8.70 7.71
N ILE A 35 23.45 -8.66 8.73
CA ILE A 35 22.37 -7.68 8.80
C ILE A 35 22.97 -6.29 9.02
N LEU A 36 23.91 -6.14 9.93
CA LEU A 36 24.55 -4.87 10.23
C LEU A 36 25.37 -4.34 9.05
N ASP A 37 26.02 -5.21 8.29
CA ASP A 37 26.80 -4.84 7.09
C ASP A 37 25.90 -4.35 5.92
N ASP A 38 24.63 -4.78 5.85
CA ASP A 38 23.67 -4.36 4.82
C ASP A 38 22.70 -3.27 5.33
N THR A 39 23.11 -2.47 6.31
CA THR A 39 22.27 -1.36 6.78
C THR A 39 22.36 -0.14 5.86
N ALA A 40 21.25 0.58 5.74
CA ALA A 40 21.24 1.89 5.08
C ALA A 40 22.05 2.88 5.93
N PRO A 41 22.89 3.74 5.31
CA PRO A 41 23.60 4.77 6.04
C PRO A 41 22.61 5.68 6.78
N ALA A 42 22.78 5.83 8.09
CA ALA A 42 21.96 6.70 8.92
C ALA A 42 22.75 7.90 9.43
N ARG A 43 22.05 8.98 9.72
CA ARG A 43 22.58 10.21 10.29
C ARG A 43 21.86 10.55 11.59
N LEU A 44 22.54 11.21 12.49
CA LEU A 44 21.88 11.79 13.66
C LEU A 44 21.07 13.03 13.26
N GLU A 45 19.84 13.06 13.72
CA GLU A 45 18.95 14.23 13.70
C GLU A 45 18.39 14.40 15.12
N GLY A 46 19.01 15.30 15.91
CA GLY A 46 18.82 15.32 17.36
C GLY A 46 19.52 14.13 18.01
N ASP A 47 18.78 13.38 18.84
CA ASP A 47 19.29 12.17 19.50
C ASP A 47 18.98 10.91 18.69
N ASP A 48 18.08 10.98 17.70
CA ASP A 48 17.61 9.85 16.90
C ASP A 48 18.51 9.59 15.69
N MET A 49 18.55 8.32 15.23
CA MET A 49 19.19 7.96 13.97
C MET A 49 18.14 7.94 12.85
N VAL A 50 18.43 8.65 11.75
CA VAL A 50 17.55 8.71 10.58
C VAL A 50 18.25 8.08 9.37
N ALA A 51 17.71 6.96 8.91
CA ALA A 51 18.12 6.30 7.69
C ALA A 51 17.23 6.71 6.52
N ARG A 52 17.84 6.94 5.35
CA ARG A 52 17.09 7.27 4.12
C ARG A 52 17.54 6.40 2.98
N THR A 53 16.57 5.76 2.35
CA THR A 53 16.72 5.06 1.08
C THR A 53 15.95 5.81 -0.01
N ASP A 54 15.95 5.31 -1.25
CA ASP A 54 15.18 5.91 -2.35
C ASP A 54 13.66 5.93 -2.06
N ASP A 55 13.16 4.98 -1.26
CA ASP A 55 11.74 4.70 -1.10
C ASP A 55 11.23 4.90 0.34
N VAL A 56 12.12 4.91 1.34
CA VAL A 56 11.76 4.94 2.75
C VAL A 56 12.66 5.89 3.53
N THR A 57 12.05 6.67 4.40
CA THR A 57 12.73 7.34 5.51
C THR A 57 12.36 6.62 6.79
N ALA A 58 13.35 6.22 7.57
CA ALA A 58 13.15 5.57 8.85
C ALA A 58 13.79 6.39 9.97
N VAL A 59 13.07 6.52 11.08
CA VAL A 59 13.57 7.13 12.32
C VAL A 59 13.71 6.04 13.37
N LEU A 60 14.93 5.83 13.85
CA LEU A 60 15.27 4.89 14.92
C LEU A 60 15.54 5.73 16.16
N PRO A 61 14.63 5.74 17.13
CA PRO A 61 14.74 6.59 18.31
C PRO A 61 15.86 6.14 19.25
N ALA A 62 16.46 7.10 19.93
CA ALA A 62 17.40 6.82 21.04
C ALA A 62 16.68 6.25 22.27
N ASP A 63 15.42 6.58 22.44
CA ASP A 63 14.54 6.11 23.51
C ASP A 63 13.74 4.90 23.04
N VAL A 64 13.91 3.74 23.66
CA VAL A 64 13.22 2.49 23.32
C VAL A 64 11.69 2.56 23.47
N GLU A 65 11.17 3.47 24.30
CA GLU A 65 9.72 3.68 24.49
C GLU A 65 9.09 4.44 23.31
N GLN A 66 9.91 5.10 22.47
CA GLN A 66 9.43 5.74 21.26
C GLN A 66 9.39 4.73 20.11
N PRO A 67 8.36 4.79 19.24
CA PRO A 67 8.27 3.87 18.12
C PRO A 67 9.31 4.16 17.03
N VAL A 68 9.84 3.13 16.43
CA VAL A 68 10.52 3.25 15.13
C VAL A 68 9.47 3.58 14.08
N THR A 69 9.70 4.63 13.27
CA THR A 69 8.77 5.03 12.22
C THR A 69 9.37 4.82 10.83
N LEU A 70 8.57 4.31 9.91
CA LEU A 70 8.87 4.15 8.50
C LEU A 70 7.91 5.02 7.69
N SER A 71 8.42 5.93 6.89
CA SER A 71 7.59 6.77 6.02
C SER A 71 8.03 6.67 4.57
N THR A 72 7.06 6.72 3.65
CA THR A 72 7.31 6.74 2.20
C THR A 72 7.12 8.15 1.63
N PRO A 73 7.71 8.48 0.46
CA PRO A 73 7.42 9.71 -0.26
C PRO A 73 5.93 9.90 -0.60
N GLY A 74 5.16 8.81 -0.64
CA GLY A 74 3.70 8.81 -0.85
C GLY A 74 2.88 9.19 0.38
N GLY A 75 3.53 9.45 1.54
CA GLY A 75 2.86 9.83 2.79
C GLY A 75 2.30 8.66 3.59
N GLN A 76 2.64 7.43 3.24
CA GLN A 76 2.31 6.25 4.04
C GLN A 76 3.29 6.15 5.21
N GLU A 77 2.77 5.89 6.39
CA GLU A 77 3.56 5.76 7.62
C GLU A 77 3.19 4.46 8.34
N VAL A 78 4.22 3.79 8.85
CA VAL A 78 4.13 2.59 9.68
C VAL A 78 5.01 2.80 10.90
N SER A 79 4.50 2.49 12.07
CA SER A 79 5.22 2.55 13.34
C SER A 79 5.41 1.17 13.93
N VAL A 80 6.54 0.96 14.58
CA VAL A 80 6.86 -0.28 15.31
C VAL A 80 7.35 0.12 16.71
N THR A 81 6.52 -0.11 17.71
CA THR A 81 6.93 0.03 19.13
C THR A 81 7.71 -1.21 19.51
N LEU A 82 8.88 -0.98 20.09
CA LEU A 82 9.81 -2.05 20.46
C LEU A 82 9.40 -2.69 21.79
N PRO A 83 9.75 -3.96 22.05
CA PRO A 83 9.62 -4.55 23.36
C PRO A 83 10.41 -3.74 24.39
N SER A 84 9.74 -3.32 25.46
CA SER A 84 10.37 -2.73 26.63
C SER A 84 9.59 -3.14 27.86
N ASP A 85 10.26 -3.49 28.93
CA ASP A 85 9.67 -3.76 30.25
C ASP A 85 9.73 -2.53 31.19
N GLY A 86 9.96 -1.33 30.59
CA GLY A 86 10.10 -0.06 31.29
C GLY A 86 11.51 0.18 31.87
N GLY A 87 12.50 -0.61 31.49
CA GLY A 87 13.86 -0.50 31.98
C GLY A 87 14.92 -0.65 30.89
N THR A 88 15.23 0.41 30.15
CA THR A 88 16.44 0.40 29.30
C THR A 88 17.70 0.55 30.13
N ALA A 89 18.58 -0.43 30.09
CA ALA A 89 19.87 -0.36 30.79
C ALA A 89 20.86 0.56 30.05
N ALA A 90 20.90 0.47 28.72
CA ALA A 90 21.76 1.31 27.89
C ALA A 90 21.28 1.34 26.43
N THR A 91 21.55 2.44 25.75
CA THR A 91 21.36 2.59 24.30
C THR A 91 22.69 2.92 23.66
N LYS A 92 23.06 2.17 22.61
CA LYS A 92 24.30 2.40 21.86
C LYS A 92 24.09 2.24 20.37
N ARG A 93 24.90 2.90 19.57
CA ARG A 93 24.91 2.70 18.12
C ARG A 93 25.71 1.47 17.77
N VAL A 94 25.22 0.75 16.76
CA VAL A 94 25.86 -0.43 16.21
C VAL A 94 25.97 -0.25 14.69
N GLY A 95 27.19 -0.29 14.16
CA GLY A 95 27.42 -0.01 12.74
C GLY A 95 26.97 1.39 12.31
N ASP A 96 26.63 1.53 11.03
CA ASP A 96 26.27 2.81 10.40
C ASP A 96 24.76 3.08 10.39
N GLY A 97 23.90 2.09 10.69
CA GLY A 97 22.46 2.19 10.52
C GLY A 97 21.61 1.42 11.54
N ALA A 98 22.13 1.12 12.71
CA ALA A 98 21.41 0.40 13.75
C ALA A 98 21.62 1.02 15.14
N VAL A 99 20.66 0.80 16.02
CA VAL A 99 20.70 1.19 17.44
C VAL A 99 20.47 -0.06 18.28
N GLU A 100 21.25 -0.29 19.30
CA GLU A 100 21.01 -1.36 20.28
C GLU A 100 20.49 -0.77 21.58
N HIS A 101 19.36 -1.32 22.06
CA HIS A 101 18.77 -1.05 23.36
C HIS A 101 18.96 -2.28 24.24
N GLU A 102 19.80 -2.17 25.27
CA GLU A 102 19.97 -3.22 26.27
C GLU A 102 18.84 -3.12 27.29
N LEU A 103 18.08 -4.22 27.53
CA LEU A 103 16.87 -4.23 28.37
C LEU A 103 17.11 -4.68 29.81
N GLY A 104 18.30 -4.92 30.26
CA GLY A 104 18.62 -5.26 31.66
C GLY A 104 18.17 -6.65 32.14
N ASP A 105 17.39 -7.38 31.33
CA ASP A 105 16.87 -8.73 31.60
C ASP A 105 17.68 -9.85 30.89
N GLY A 106 18.85 -9.51 30.35
CA GLY A 106 19.67 -10.42 29.54
C GLY A 106 19.31 -10.42 28.07
N SER A 107 18.44 -9.50 27.63
CA SER A 107 18.11 -9.31 26.23
C SER A 107 18.51 -7.92 25.72
N SER A 108 18.60 -7.78 24.40
CA SER A 108 18.70 -6.49 23.73
C SER A 108 17.85 -6.48 22.45
N ILE A 109 17.42 -5.27 22.04
CA ILE A 109 16.65 -5.04 20.82
C ILE A 109 17.47 -4.15 19.90
N ILE A 110 17.64 -4.59 18.65
CA ILE A 110 18.47 -3.90 17.65
C ILE A 110 17.63 -3.60 16.40
N PRO A 111 16.91 -2.46 16.35
CA PRO A 111 16.31 -2.01 15.11
C PRO A 111 17.38 -1.55 14.12
N ALA A 112 17.29 -2.04 12.89
CA ALA A 112 18.18 -1.72 11.78
C ALA A 112 17.40 -1.54 10.48
N VAL A 113 17.73 -0.53 9.70
CA VAL A 113 17.13 -0.34 8.37
C VAL A 113 18.09 -0.90 7.34
N ARG A 114 17.63 -1.89 6.59
CA ARG A 114 18.40 -2.51 5.51
C ARG A 114 18.55 -1.54 4.33
N SER A 115 19.59 -1.74 3.53
CA SER A 115 19.87 -0.92 2.33
C SER A 115 18.69 -0.88 1.33
N ASN A 116 17.80 -1.87 1.37
CA ASN A 116 16.58 -1.94 0.57
C ASN A 116 15.34 -1.28 1.21
N GLY A 117 15.47 -0.64 2.39
CA GLY A 117 14.39 0.04 3.10
C GLY A 117 13.51 -0.85 3.97
N VAL A 118 13.86 -2.12 4.17
CA VAL A 118 13.19 -3.01 5.13
C VAL A 118 13.71 -2.72 6.52
N LEU A 119 12.82 -2.50 7.49
CA LEU A 119 13.17 -2.47 8.91
C LEU A 119 13.35 -3.90 9.40
N GLN A 120 14.47 -4.21 9.95
CA GLN A 120 14.72 -5.45 10.68
C GLN A 120 14.92 -5.13 12.15
N VAL A 121 14.11 -5.74 13.00
CA VAL A 121 14.24 -5.57 14.46
C VAL A 121 14.77 -6.89 15.04
N MET A 122 16.02 -6.91 15.45
CA MET A 122 16.63 -8.10 16.02
C MET A 122 16.45 -8.10 17.53
N SER A 123 15.87 -9.19 18.07
CA SER A 123 15.82 -9.48 19.49
C SER A 123 16.93 -10.47 19.81
N VAL A 124 17.82 -10.09 20.71
CA VAL A 124 18.99 -10.89 21.09
C VAL A 124 18.80 -11.39 22.53
N MET A 125 18.84 -12.70 22.70
CA MET A 125 18.83 -13.39 24.00
C MET A 125 20.28 -13.77 24.34
N SER A 126 20.89 -13.10 25.34
CA SER A 126 22.30 -13.29 25.69
C SER A 126 22.54 -14.64 26.37
N ASP A 127 21.57 -15.15 27.10
CA ASP A 127 21.65 -16.42 27.83
C ASP A 127 20.26 -17.06 28.05
N ALA A 128 20.22 -18.18 28.75
CA ALA A 128 19.00 -18.93 29.01
C ALA A 128 18.04 -18.29 30.02
N ALA A 129 18.42 -17.22 30.69
CA ALA A 129 17.57 -16.48 31.62
C ALA A 129 16.84 -15.31 30.92
N ALA A 130 17.27 -14.94 29.71
CA ALA A 130 16.61 -13.93 28.90
C ALA A 130 15.15 -14.33 28.54
N PRO A 131 14.26 -13.35 28.34
CA PRO A 131 12.88 -13.62 27.86
C PRO A 131 12.87 -14.41 26.55
N THR A 132 11.89 -15.31 26.41
CA THR A 132 11.67 -16.08 25.19
C THR A 132 10.50 -15.54 24.36
N THR A 133 9.91 -14.42 24.79
CA THR A 133 8.79 -13.76 24.12
C THR A 133 9.09 -12.28 23.98
N PHE A 134 8.88 -11.74 22.78
CA PHE A 134 9.09 -10.32 22.46
C PHE A 134 7.82 -9.78 21.81
N THR A 135 7.20 -8.76 22.42
CA THR A 135 5.97 -8.17 21.93
C THR A 135 6.25 -6.80 21.31
N TYR A 136 5.82 -6.66 20.07
CA TYR A 136 5.90 -5.42 19.27
C TYR A 136 4.48 -4.89 19.05
N GLU A 137 4.31 -3.57 18.99
CA GLU A 137 3.09 -2.98 18.45
C GLU A 137 3.39 -2.45 17.06
N VAL A 138 2.70 -2.98 16.05
CA VAL A 138 2.93 -2.62 14.64
C VAL A 138 1.68 -1.99 14.09
N ALA A 139 1.74 -0.70 13.79
CA ALA A 139 0.59 0.08 13.39
C ALA A 139 0.82 0.88 12.10
N ALA A 140 -0.25 1.11 11.35
CA ALA A 140 -0.28 1.99 10.18
C ALA A 140 -1.28 3.12 10.45
N GLY A 141 -0.77 4.24 10.98
CA GLY A 141 -1.61 5.33 11.47
C GLY A 141 -2.50 4.90 12.65
N ASP A 142 -3.57 5.65 12.89
CA ASP A 142 -4.50 5.38 13.99
C ASP A 142 -5.54 4.30 13.60
N GLY A 143 -5.62 3.22 14.38
CA GLY A 143 -6.70 2.23 14.29
C GLY A 143 -6.53 1.13 13.23
N GLY A 144 -5.29 0.78 12.91
CA GLY A 144 -4.95 -0.38 12.08
C GLY A 144 -5.03 -1.72 12.82
N SER A 145 -4.72 -2.81 12.11
CA SER A 145 -4.69 -4.16 12.66
C SER A 145 -3.69 -5.05 11.94
N LEU A 146 -3.26 -6.11 12.63
CA LEU A 146 -2.46 -7.17 12.05
C LEU A 146 -3.34 -8.35 11.60
N VAL A 147 -3.03 -8.92 10.45
CA VAL A 147 -3.68 -10.13 9.93
C VAL A 147 -2.64 -11.17 9.59
N ALA A 148 -2.73 -12.32 10.25
CA ALA A 148 -1.82 -13.45 10.01
C ALA A 148 -1.88 -13.91 8.55
N GLN A 149 -0.71 -14.23 7.98
CA GLN A 149 -0.56 -14.77 6.63
C GLN A 149 -0.27 -16.27 6.68
N PRO A 150 -0.63 -17.03 5.62
CA PRO A 150 -0.42 -18.49 5.58
C PRO A 150 1.03 -18.93 5.66
N ASP A 151 1.98 -18.03 5.34
CA ASP A 151 3.43 -18.29 5.43
C ASP A 151 4.00 -18.10 6.84
N GLY A 152 3.17 -17.70 7.81
CA GLY A 152 3.57 -17.39 9.18
C GLY A 152 3.92 -15.92 9.43
N GLY A 153 3.95 -15.08 8.41
CA GLY A 153 4.09 -13.63 8.52
C GLY A 153 2.76 -12.93 8.84
N ALA A 154 2.73 -11.60 8.68
CA ALA A 154 1.51 -10.81 8.87
C ALA A 154 1.40 -9.67 7.86
N SER A 155 0.16 -9.27 7.53
CA SER A 155 -0.14 -7.98 6.90
C SER A 155 -0.52 -6.95 7.94
N VAL A 156 0.02 -5.75 7.83
CA VAL A 156 -0.33 -4.58 8.61
C VAL A 156 -1.36 -3.80 7.82
N LEU A 157 -2.59 -3.74 8.31
CA LEU A 157 -3.68 -3.01 7.66
C LEU A 157 -3.86 -1.65 8.32
N ASP A 158 -4.18 -0.65 7.52
CA ASP A 158 -4.64 0.63 8.01
C ASP A 158 -6.13 0.58 8.45
N ARG A 159 -6.66 1.67 8.97
CA ARG A 159 -8.07 1.77 9.40
C ARG A 159 -9.09 1.52 8.29
N ASP A 160 -8.70 1.70 7.04
CA ASP A 160 -9.56 1.49 5.87
C ASP A 160 -9.44 0.04 5.35
N GLY A 161 -8.63 -0.81 6.02
CA GLY A 161 -8.37 -2.20 5.67
C GLY A 161 -7.41 -2.35 4.49
N GLN A 162 -6.68 -1.29 4.10
CA GLN A 162 -5.65 -1.35 3.08
C GLN A 162 -4.33 -1.80 3.71
N GLU A 163 -3.61 -2.71 3.03
CA GLU A 163 -2.30 -3.17 3.50
C GLU A 163 -1.28 -2.03 3.44
N ALA A 164 -0.73 -1.64 4.57
CA ALA A 164 0.28 -0.59 4.70
C ALA A 164 1.70 -1.16 4.75
N ALA A 165 1.86 -2.34 5.34
CA ALA A 165 3.13 -3.05 5.42
C ALA A 165 2.91 -4.55 5.51
N THR A 166 4.00 -5.31 5.41
CA THR A 166 4.05 -6.73 5.68
C THR A 166 5.12 -7.02 6.72
N VAL A 167 4.85 -7.99 7.59
CA VAL A 167 5.84 -8.58 8.49
C VAL A 167 6.26 -9.91 7.91
N ALA A 168 7.56 -10.12 7.73
CA ALA A 168 8.12 -11.37 7.21
C ALA A 168 7.84 -12.55 8.16
N PRO A 169 7.81 -13.81 7.66
CA PRO A 169 7.75 -14.98 8.54
C PRO A 169 8.86 -14.97 9.59
N PRO A 170 8.57 -15.40 10.85
CA PRO A 170 9.55 -15.33 11.92
C PRO A 170 10.70 -16.33 11.73
N TRP A 171 11.87 -15.91 12.15
CA TRP A 171 13.02 -16.80 12.27
C TRP A 171 13.76 -16.54 13.60
N ALA A 172 14.49 -17.54 14.06
CA ALA A 172 15.42 -17.43 15.18
C ALA A 172 16.60 -18.37 14.95
N LEU A 173 17.81 -17.90 15.25
CA LEU A 173 19.06 -18.64 15.13
C LEU A 173 19.84 -18.59 16.44
N ASP A 174 20.45 -19.72 16.79
CA ASP A 174 21.44 -19.78 17.88
C ASP A 174 22.83 -19.35 17.39
N ALA A 175 23.80 -19.23 18.32
CA ALA A 175 25.17 -18.82 18.00
C ALA A 175 25.92 -19.80 17.09
N ASP A 176 25.48 -21.04 16.94
CA ASP A 176 26.01 -22.00 15.98
C ASP A 176 25.29 -21.93 14.62
N GLY A 177 24.39 -20.95 14.41
CA GLY A 177 23.59 -20.79 13.21
C GLY A 177 22.46 -21.82 13.04
N ARG A 178 22.08 -22.52 14.10
CA ARG A 178 20.98 -23.48 14.04
C ARG A 178 19.67 -22.77 14.24
N SER A 179 18.65 -23.17 13.46
CA SER A 179 17.30 -22.66 13.64
C SER A 179 16.73 -23.06 14.99
N VAL A 180 16.19 -22.08 15.72
CA VAL A 180 15.40 -22.26 16.93
C VAL A 180 13.91 -22.11 16.55
N PRO A 181 13.04 -23.05 16.92
CA PRO A 181 11.61 -22.94 16.59
C PRO A 181 11.02 -21.63 17.12
N THR A 182 10.28 -20.95 16.24
CA THR A 182 9.64 -19.66 16.59
C THR A 182 8.36 -19.47 15.78
N HIS A 183 7.43 -18.67 16.32
CA HIS A 183 6.18 -18.29 15.65
C HIS A 183 5.68 -16.94 16.16
N TYR A 184 4.73 -16.36 15.44
CA TYR A 184 4.02 -15.16 15.90
C TYR A 184 2.66 -15.51 16.50
N GLU A 185 2.31 -14.79 17.59
CA GLU A 185 0.96 -14.65 18.12
C GLU A 185 0.50 -13.23 17.87
N ILE A 186 -0.73 -13.05 17.36
CA ILE A 186 -1.28 -11.75 16.96
C ILE A 186 -2.53 -11.47 17.79
N ASP A 187 -2.56 -10.26 18.40
CA ASP A 187 -3.72 -9.73 19.11
C ASP A 187 -3.89 -8.24 18.81
N GLY A 188 -4.83 -7.91 17.90
CA GLY A 188 -5.04 -6.55 17.41
C GLY A 188 -3.85 -6.02 16.60
N ASP A 189 -3.15 -5.02 17.13
CA ASP A 189 -1.92 -4.44 16.59
C ASP A 189 -0.64 -5.00 17.25
N ARG A 190 -0.80 -5.94 18.17
CA ARG A 190 0.31 -6.57 18.90
C ARG A 190 0.77 -7.83 18.20
N LEU A 191 2.08 -7.90 17.94
CA LEU A 191 2.80 -9.03 17.39
C LEU A 191 3.73 -9.58 18.44
N THR A 192 3.45 -10.75 18.98
CA THR A 192 4.35 -11.42 19.93
C THR A 192 5.11 -12.52 19.23
N GLN A 193 6.43 -12.39 19.15
CA GLN A 193 7.29 -13.48 18.72
C GLN A 193 7.60 -14.39 19.90
N VAL A 194 7.28 -15.67 19.75
CA VAL A 194 7.56 -16.74 20.72
C VAL A 194 8.72 -17.57 20.21
N ILE A 195 9.81 -17.70 21.01
CA ILE A 195 11.00 -18.47 20.69
C ILE A 195 10.98 -19.72 21.57
N ASP A 196 10.73 -20.89 20.96
CA ASP A 196 10.62 -22.14 21.68
C ASP A 196 11.99 -22.83 21.86
N THR A 197 12.77 -22.33 22.81
CA THR A 197 14.08 -22.90 23.15
C THR A 197 13.98 -24.32 23.73
N ALA A 198 12.81 -24.69 24.29
CA ALA A 198 12.59 -26.02 24.87
C ALA A 198 12.36 -27.08 23.77
N ALA A 199 11.80 -26.68 22.63
CA ALA A 199 11.63 -27.59 21.48
C ALA A 199 12.93 -27.81 20.70
N ALA A 200 13.95 -26.97 20.88
CA ALA A 200 15.25 -27.14 20.23
C ALA A 200 16.07 -28.26 20.91
N ALA A 201 16.72 -29.11 20.14
CA ALA A 201 17.54 -30.21 20.68
C ALA A 201 18.72 -29.71 21.52
N LYS A 202 19.27 -28.55 21.17
CA LYS A 202 20.33 -27.84 21.88
C LYS A 202 20.30 -26.39 21.43
N VAL A 203 20.47 -25.44 22.33
CA VAL A 203 20.60 -24.02 22.05
C VAL A 203 21.96 -23.52 22.53
N THR A 204 22.66 -22.79 21.67
CA THR A 204 23.92 -22.11 22.01
C THR A 204 23.65 -20.60 21.96
N TYR A 205 23.81 -19.91 23.09
CA TYR A 205 23.54 -18.46 23.16
C TYR A 205 24.77 -17.65 22.64
N PRO A 206 24.54 -16.42 22.11
CA PRO A 206 23.25 -15.76 22.03
C PRO A 206 22.31 -16.38 20.99
N VAL A 207 20.99 -16.19 21.19
CA VAL A 207 19.97 -16.45 20.18
C VAL A 207 19.53 -15.12 19.61
N VAL A 208 19.48 -15.01 18.28
CA VAL A 208 18.99 -13.83 17.55
C VAL A 208 17.70 -14.19 16.83
N ALA A 209 16.67 -13.37 17.00
CA ALA A 209 15.37 -13.51 16.34
C ALA A 209 14.94 -12.17 15.77
N ASP A 210 13.99 -12.15 14.80
CA ASP A 210 13.51 -10.92 14.22
C ASP A 210 11.98 -10.85 14.12
N PRO A 211 11.38 -9.63 14.00
CA PRO A 211 10.55 -9.33 12.85
C PRO A 211 11.24 -8.45 11.80
N GLY A 212 11.02 -8.78 10.53
CA GLY A 212 11.32 -7.91 9.40
C GLY A 212 10.05 -7.21 8.90
N VAL A 213 10.02 -5.87 8.91
CA VAL A 213 8.86 -5.07 8.50
C VAL A 213 9.15 -4.32 7.20
N SER A 214 8.32 -4.51 6.18
CA SER A 214 8.44 -3.88 4.87
C SER A 214 7.19 -3.09 4.52
N VAL A 215 7.36 -1.82 4.17
CA VAL A 215 6.25 -0.98 3.70
C VAL A 215 5.71 -1.50 2.37
N THR A 216 4.38 -1.48 2.22
CA THR A 216 3.70 -1.83 0.97
C THR A 216 3.57 -0.61 0.07
N TYR A 217 3.89 -0.74 -1.21
CA TYR A 217 3.88 0.34 -2.19
C TYR A 217 2.65 0.23 -3.08
N TYR A 218 2.10 1.38 -3.48
CA TYR A 218 0.97 1.44 -4.40
C TYR A 218 1.31 2.24 -5.65
N ARG A 219 0.87 1.72 -6.80
CA ARG A 219 0.94 2.43 -8.08
C ARG A 219 -0.41 2.34 -8.77
N TYR A 220 -0.83 3.46 -9.34
CA TYR A 220 -2.08 3.57 -10.07
C TYR A 220 -1.80 3.91 -11.52
N ASP A 221 -2.14 2.99 -12.43
CA ASP A 221 -2.01 3.19 -13.87
C ASP A 221 -3.37 3.51 -14.46
N VAL A 222 -3.47 4.59 -15.24
CA VAL A 222 -4.68 4.95 -15.98
C VAL A 222 -4.59 4.35 -17.37
N ILE A 223 -5.56 3.51 -17.71
CA ILE A 223 -5.59 2.75 -18.97
C ILE A 223 -6.90 2.95 -19.74
N ASP A 224 -6.97 2.49 -20.98
CA ASP A 224 -8.17 2.55 -21.84
C ASP A 224 -8.73 3.97 -22.05
N VAL A 225 -7.85 4.98 -22.07
CA VAL A 225 -8.23 6.39 -22.18
C VAL A 225 -8.85 6.67 -23.56
N ARG A 226 -10.12 7.12 -23.56
CA ARG A 226 -10.85 7.54 -24.78
C ARG A 226 -11.43 8.93 -24.57
N ARG A 227 -11.36 9.78 -25.61
CA ARG A 227 -11.86 11.16 -25.57
C ARG A 227 -13.00 11.32 -26.57
N THR A 228 -14.11 11.88 -26.12
CA THR A 228 -15.23 12.32 -26.97
C THR A 228 -15.34 13.82 -26.88
N MET A 229 -14.89 14.48 -27.93
CA MET A 229 -14.98 15.96 -28.04
C MET A 229 -16.40 16.38 -28.37
N ASN A 230 -16.76 17.62 -27.99
CA ASN A 230 -18.07 18.19 -28.23
C ASN A 230 -19.22 17.37 -27.60
N TRP A 231 -18.93 16.67 -26.53
CA TRP A 231 -19.92 15.90 -25.81
C TRP A 231 -20.87 16.82 -25.04
N THR A 232 -22.19 16.50 -25.13
CA THR A 232 -23.26 17.21 -24.42
C THR A 232 -23.48 16.52 -23.06
N ASN A 233 -23.17 17.21 -21.98
CA ASN A 233 -23.45 16.71 -20.63
C ASN A 233 -24.89 16.95 -20.24
N ARG A 234 -25.75 15.97 -20.51
CA ARG A 234 -27.18 16.05 -20.17
C ARG A 234 -27.46 15.99 -18.67
N GLY A 235 -26.47 15.65 -17.85
CA GLY A 235 -26.53 15.76 -16.39
C GLY A 235 -26.44 17.20 -15.87
N VAL A 236 -25.90 18.14 -16.68
CA VAL A 236 -25.69 19.54 -16.30
C VAL A 236 -26.58 20.42 -17.18
N GLN A 237 -27.82 20.67 -16.71
CA GLN A 237 -28.78 21.60 -17.36
C GLN A 237 -28.42 23.04 -17.00
N LEU A 238 -28.21 23.90 -18.00
CA LEU A 238 -27.85 25.32 -17.85
C LEU A 238 -29.08 26.22 -17.86
N ALA A 239 -30.03 25.95 -18.72
CA ALA A 239 -31.26 26.72 -18.85
C ALA A 239 -32.41 25.89 -19.42
N ILE A 240 -33.64 26.38 -19.26
CA ILE A 240 -34.83 25.82 -19.84
C ILE A 240 -35.78 26.93 -20.28
N CYS A 241 -36.47 26.73 -21.38
CA CYS A 241 -37.64 27.56 -21.72
C CYS A 241 -38.77 26.70 -22.25
N LYS A 242 -40.00 27.23 -22.17
CA LYS A 242 -41.20 26.56 -22.64
C LYS A 242 -42.07 27.55 -23.47
N VAL A 243 -42.57 27.11 -24.61
CA VAL A 243 -43.50 27.88 -25.43
C VAL A 243 -44.80 28.03 -24.67
N HIS A 244 -45.27 29.27 -24.56
CA HIS A 244 -46.49 29.59 -23.79
C HIS A 244 -47.73 28.89 -24.35
N ASN A 245 -48.64 28.48 -23.46
CA ASN A 245 -49.82 27.71 -23.79
C ASN A 245 -50.97 28.52 -24.39
N GLY A 246 -50.84 29.85 -24.53
CA GLY A 246 -51.91 30.74 -24.98
C GLY A 246 -52.01 30.92 -26.49
N ALA A 247 -51.11 30.36 -27.29
CA ALA A 247 -51.18 30.43 -28.77
C ALA A 247 -50.87 29.03 -29.34
N ALA A 248 -51.46 28.75 -30.55
CA ALA A 248 -51.24 27.45 -31.20
C ALA A 248 -49.71 27.16 -31.46
N ARG A 249 -48.95 28.20 -31.77
CA ARG A 249 -47.49 28.16 -31.96
C ARG A 249 -46.87 29.43 -31.41
N GLY A 250 -45.61 29.33 -30.98
CA GLY A 250 -44.84 30.45 -30.46
C GLY A 250 -43.35 30.14 -30.36
N THR A 251 -42.62 31.08 -29.82
CA THR A 251 -41.20 30.93 -29.49
C THR A 251 -40.99 31.07 -27.99
N CYS A 252 -39.90 30.53 -27.49
CA CYS A 252 -39.42 30.82 -26.14
C CYS A 252 -37.93 31.15 -26.15
N THR A 253 -37.51 31.97 -25.19
CA THR A 253 -36.09 32.41 -25.09
C THR A 253 -35.48 31.97 -23.79
N MET A 254 -34.26 31.46 -23.85
CA MET A 254 -33.40 31.22 -22.69
C MET A 254 -32.39 32.36 -22.57
N SER A 255 -32.24 32.92 -21.37
CA SER A 255 -31.25 33.90 -21.03
C SER A 255 -30.78 33.58 -19.59
N ALA A 256 -29.59 33.02 -19.44
CA ALA A 256 -29.02 32.63 -18.13
C ALA A 256 -27.51 32.66 -18.15
N SER A 257 -26.92 33.10 -17.07
CA SER A 257 -25.47 32.87 -16.80
C SER A 257 -25.29 31.47 -16.23
N TYR A 258 -24.16 30.85 -16.52
CA TYR A 258 -23.81 29.54 -15.97
C TYR A 258 -22.38 29.48 -15.54
N GLU A 259 -22.13 28.57 -14.61
CA GLU A 259 -20.81 28.16 -14.14
C GLU A 259 -20.80 26.62 -14.09
N VAL A 260 -19.81 25.99 -14.72
CA VAL A 260 -19.67 24.54 -14.80
C VAL A 260 -18.26 24.16 -14.42
N GLU A 261 -18.16 23.26 -13.48
CA GLU A 261 -16.89 22.72 -12.98
C GLU A 261 -16.55 21.40 -13.67
N SER A 262 -15.25 21.14 -13.84
CA SER A 262 -14.76 19.82 -14.28
C SER A 262 -15.08 18.76 -13.23
N ALA A 263 -15.30 17.54 -13.69
CA ALA A 263 -15.54 16.39 -12.83
C ALA A 263 -14.59 15.25 -13.21
N ILE A 264 -14.02 14.60 -12.21
CA ILE A 264 -13.15 13.43 -12.35
C ILE A 264 -13.63 12.36 -11.39
N ASP A 265 -13.99 11.18 -11.93
CA ASP A 265 -14.28 10.00 -11.11
C ASP A 265 -12.97 9.36 -10.66
N ALA A 266 -12.91 8.96 -9.39
CA ALA A 266 -11.77 8.24 -8.83
C ALA A 266 -12.24 7.04 -8.02
N THR A 267 -11.41 6.00 -7.92
CA THR A 267 -11.69 4.79 -7.14
C THR A 267 -10.39 4.06 -6.83
N LEU A 268 -10.45 2.99 -6.06
CA LEU A 268 -9.32 2.14 -5.66
C LEU A 268 -8.24 2.88 -4.85
N GLY A 269 -8.53 4.07 -4.31
CA GLY A 269 -7.57 4.90 -3.59
C GLY A 269 -6.74 5.84 -4.47
N ALA A 270 -6.96 5.89 -5.79
CA ALA A 270 -6.26 6.81 -6.67
C ALA A 270 -6.73 8.27 -6.46
N SER A 271 -5.80 9.23 -6.45
CA SER A 271 -6.13 10.65 -6.31
C SER A 271 -6.71 11.23 -7.60
N LYS A 272 -7.71 12.11 -7.50
CA LYS A 272 -8.28 12.81 -8.65
C LYS A 272 -7.25 13.67 -9.37
N SER A 273 -6.36 14.33 -8.64
CA SER A 273 -5.27 15.14 -9.20
C SER A 273 -4.29 14.33 -10.03
N GLY A 274 -3.87 13.15 -9.54
CA GLY A 274 -2.99 12.22 -10.27
C GLY A 274 -3.64 11.68 -11.54
N ILE A 275 -4.93 11.28 -11.45
CA ILE A 275 -5.71 10.86 -12.62
C ILE A 275 -5.81 12.04 -13.59
N GLY A 276 -6.21 13.23 -13.13
CA GLY A 276 -6.38 14.43 -13.92
C GLY A 276 -5.12 14.80 -14.70
N ALA A 277 -3.95 14.74 -14.05
CA ALA A 277 -2.66 14.97 -14.69
C ALA A 277 -2.40 13.98 -15.85
N THR A 278 -2.74 12.70 -15.65
CA THR A 278 -2.56 11.65 -16.66
C THR A 278 -3.51 11.81 -17.85
N ILE A 279 -4.78 12.13 -17.60
CA ILE A 279 -5.79 12.27 -18.67
C ILE A 279 -5.90 13.69 -19.21
N GLY A 280 -5.12 14.67 -18.71
CA GLY A 280 -5.14 16.06 -19.13
C GLY A 280 -6.47 16.79 -18.86
N VAL A 281 -7.09 16.49 -17.72
CA VAL A 281 -8.28 17.18 -17.19
C VAL A 281 -7.88 17.80 -15.84
N HIS A 282 -8.03 19.11 -15.72
CA HIS A 282 -7.72 19.79 -14.46
C HIS A 282 -8.84 19.57 -13.45
N GLU A 283 -8.51 19.13 -12.24
CA GLU A 283 -9.44 19.09 -11.12
C GLU A 283 -9.90 20.51 -10.77
N SER A 284 -11.20 20.67 -10.50
CA SER A 284 -11.80 21.95 -10.08
C SER A 284 -11.65 23.11 -11.08
N ARG A 285 -11.47 22.81 -12.38
CA ARG A 285 -11.50 23.84 -13.42
C ARG A 285 -12.93 24.31 -13.64
N THR A 286 -13.16 25.60 -13.47
CA THR A 286 -14.45 26.24 -13.65
C THR A 286 -14.53 26.97 -14.97
N VAL A 287 -15.61 26.76 -15.74
CA VAL A 287 -15.94 27.49 -16.96
C VAL A 287 -17.21 28.29 -16.74
N LYS A 288 -17.11 29.59 -16.99
CA LYS A 288 -18.23 30.54 -16.90
C LYS A 288 -18.68 30.97 -18.28
N GLY A 289 -19.98 31.19 -18.45
CA GLY A 289 -20.57 31.64 -19.71
C GLY A 289 -22.01 32.07 -19.57
N SER A 290 -22.67 32.33 -20.70
CA SER A 290 -24.08 32.62 -20.74
C SER A 290 -24.79 31.84 -21.83
N VAL A 291 -26.05 31.46 -21.56
CA VAL A 291 -26.99 30.93 -22.55
C VAL A 291 -27.79 32.12 -23.07
N SER A 292 -27.81 32.32 -24.39
CA SER A 292 -28.72 33.23 -25.08
C SER A 292 -29.19 32.50 -26.33
N TRP A 293 -30.47 32.08 -26.32
CA TRP A 293 -31.03 31.30 -27.42
C TRP A 293 -32.55 31.41 -27.47
N THR A 294 -33.08 31.56 -28.68
CA THR A 294 -34.51 31.62 -28.94
C THR A 294 -34.95 30.44 -29.82
N SER A 295 -36.02 29.74 -29.45
CA SER A 295 -36.51 28.60 -30.18
C SER A 295 -37.07 28.99 -31.55
N PRO A 296 -37.04 28.05 -32.51
CA PRO A 296 -37.94 28.14 -33.67
C PRO A 296 -39.39 28.20 -33.22
N SER A 297 -40.31 28.65 -34.12
CA SER A 297 -41.76 28.58 -33.85
C SER A 297 -42.19 27.12 -33.67
N ALA A 298 -42.70 26.80 -32.49
CA ALA A 298 -43.06 25.45 -32.08
C ALA A 298 -44.49 25.41 -31.47
N PRO A 299 -45.13 24.26 -31.39
CA PRO A 299 -46.42 24.11 -30.74
C PRO A 299 -46.42 24.59 -29.29
N ALA A 300 -47.56 25.07 -28.81
CA ALA A 300 -47.73 25.41 -27.40
C ALA A 300 -47.31 24.24 -26.49
N GLY A 301 -46.62 24.55 -25.39
CA GLY A 301 -46.14 23.55 -24.44
C GLY A 301 -44.78 22.89 -24.79
N SER A 302 -44.26 23.10 -26.01
CA SER A 302 -42.89 22.61 -26.36
C SER A 302 -41.86 23.18 -25.39
N SER A 303 -40.96 22.31 -24.91
CA SER A 303 -39.91 22.66 -23.95
C SER A 303 -38.53 22.42 -24.54
N TYR A 304 -37.64 23.37 -24.31
CA TYR A 304 -36.24 23.29 -24.74
C TYR A 304 -35.32 23.46 -23.56
N LYS A 305 -34.23 22.69 -23.56
CA LYS A 305 -33.22 22.71 -22.52
C LYS A 305 -31.87 23.01 -23.13
N ALA A 306 -31.05 23.73 -22.41
CA ALA A 306 -29.64 23.94 -22.72
C ALA A 306 -28.77 23.14 -21.73
N TRP A 307 -27.78 22.44 -22.25
CA TRP A 307 -26.84 21.63 -21.46
C TRP A 307 -25.42 22.06 -21.69
N ALA A 308 -24.59 21.79 -20.67
CA ALA A 308 -23.15 22.02 -20.77
C ALA A 308 -22.51 21.14 -21.86
N VAL A 309 -21.51 21.69 -22.54
CA VAL A 309 -20.69 20.98 -23.52
C VAL A 309 -19.24 20.96 -23.12
N GLY A 310 -18.52 19.92 -23.54
CA GLY A 310 -17.11 19.76 -23.20
C GLY A 310 -16.51 18.53 -23.85
N THR A 311 -15.47 18.01 -23.23
CA THR A 311 -14.84 16.72 -23.57
C THR A 311 -15.20 15.71 -22.51
N LEU A 312 -15.81 14.60 -22.91
CA LEU A 312 -15.93 13.40 -22.07
C LEU A 312 -14.68 12.56 -22.26
N VAL A 313 -14.01 12.21 -21.16
CA VAL A 313 -12.91 11.26 -21.13
C VAL A 313 -13.36 10.03 -20.36
N THR A 314 -13.27 8.85 -20.97
CA THR A 314 -13.53 7.58 -20.30
C THR A 314 -12.22 6.83 -20.13
N TYR A 315 -12.05 6.13 -19.01
CA TYR A 315 -10.81 5.43 -18.65
C TYR A 315 -11.08 4.35 -17.60
N LYS A 316 -10.04 3.56 -17.30
CA LYS A 316 -10.01 2.65 -16.17
C LYS A 316 -8.76 2.91 -15.34
N ILE A 317 -8.78 2.50 -14.08
CA ILE A 317 -7.66 2.56 -13.16
C ILE A 317 -7.24 1.14 -12.83
N GLN A 318 -5.95 0.84 -12.93
CA GLN A 318 -5.33 -0.35 -12.37
C GLN A 318 -4.61 0.03 -11.08
N LYS A 319 -4.88 -0.70 -10.00
CA LYS A 319 -4.17 -0.62 -8.72
C LYS A 319 -3.16 -1.75 -8.69
N TRP A 320 -1.89 -1.40 -8.53
CA TRP A 320 -0.78 -2.32 -8.38
C TRP A 320 -0.24 -2.23 -6.96
N VAL A 321 0.06 -3.37 -6.39
CA VAL A 321 0.69 -3.52 -5.06
C VAL A 321 2.11 -3.99 -5.25
N GLY A 322 3.06 -3.26 -4.67
CA GLY A 322 4.47 -3.57 -4.65
C GLY A 322 4.90 -4.00 -3.25
N ARG A 323 5.49 -5.18 -3.12
CA ARG A 323 6.03 -5.70 -1.86
C ARG A 323 7.51 -5.99 -2.02
N LYS A 324 8.28 -5.65 -0.98
CA LYS A 324 9.69 -6.04 -0.86
C LYS A 324 9.80 -7.10 0.22
N THR A 325 10.70 -8.03 0.03
CA THR A 325 11.15 -8.95 1.08
C THR A 325 12.63 -8.72 1.36
N LEU A 326 13.14 -9.31 2.42
CA LEU A 326 14.58 -9.30 2.73
C LEU A 326 15.38 -9.74 1.49
N GLY A 327 16.43 -9.00 1.17
CA GLY A 327 17.28 -9.25 0.00
C GLY A 327 16.80 -8.66 -1.33
N MET A 328 15.58 -8.14 -1.44
CA MET A 328 15.07 -7.51 -2.68
C MET A 328 15.32 -6.00 -2.69
N ARG A 329 16.03 -5.50 -3.70
CA ARG A 329 16.25 -4.06 -3.89
C ARG A 329 15.00 -3.33 -4.36
N TYR A 330 14.21 -3.95 -5.23
CA TYR A 330 13.01 -3.35 -5.84
C TYR A 330 11.75 -4.14 -5.47
N PRO A 331 10.58 -3.48 -5.34
CA PRO A 331 9.34 -4.18 -5.06
C PRO A 331 8.92 -5.07 -6.25
N VAL A 332 8.37 -6.22 -5.93
CA VAL A 332 7.62 -7.05 -6.88
C VAL A 332 6.21 -6.51 -6.99
N TRP A 333 5.80 -6.13 -8.19
CA TRP A 333 4.50 -5.54 -8.46
C TRP A 333 3.47 -6.58 -8.88
N THR A 334 2.34 -6.61 -8.19
CA THR A 334 1.20 -7.46 -8.51
C THR A 334 -0.02 -6.61 -8.81
N LEU A 335 -0.75 -6.90 -9.89
CA LEU A 335 -2.02 -6.24 -10.18
C LEU A 335 -3.07 -6.72 -9.16
N GLU A 336 -3.55 -5.80 -8.31
CA GLU A 336 -4.56 -6.10 -7.30
C GLU A 336 -5.97 -5.95 -7.86
N ALA A 337 -6.23 -4.84 -8.56
CA ALA A 337 -7.56 -4.55 -9.08
C ALA A 337 -7.53 -3.72 -10.35
N THR A 338 -8.59 -3.88 -11.16
CA THR A 338 -8.90 -2.99 -12.28
C THR A 338 -10.31 -2.44 -12.09
N SER A 339 -10.47 -1.13 -12.16
CA SER A 339 -11.79 -0.49 -12.00
C SER A 339 -12.74 -0.82 -13.16
N ARG A 340 -14.05 -0.62 -12.94
CA ARG A 340 -14.97 -0.40 -14.04
C ARG A 340 -14.54 0.82 -14.85
N THR A 341 -15.16 1.03 -16.01
CA THR A 341 -15.01 2.27 -16.78
C THR A 341 -15.48 3.45 -15.95
N LEU A 342 -14.63 4.44 -15.78
CA LEU A 342 -14.84 5.70 -15.12
C LEU A 342 -14.91 6.82 -16.15
N SER A 343 -15.35 8.01 -15.72
CA SER A 343 -15.44 9.17 -16.58
C SER A 343 -14.87 10.43 -15.95
N ALA A 344 -14.39 11.34 -16.81
CA ALA A 344 -14.11 12.72 -16.46
C ALA A 344 -14.77 13.63 -17.49
N PHE A 345 -15.22 14.79 -17.04
CA PHE A 345 -15.79 15.83 -17.88
C PHE A 345 -14.96 17.10 -17.79
N ASP A 346 -14.42 17.53 -18.91
CA ASP A 346 -13.69 18.80 -19.05
C ASP A 346 -14.60 19.80 -19.76
N PRO A 347 -15.25 20.75 -19.05
CA PRO A 347 -16.18 21.70 -19.64
C PRO A 347 -15.47 22.71 -20.53
N ARG A 348 -16.19 23.19 -21.56
CA ARG A 348 -15.80 24.34 -22.38
C ARG A 348 -16.89 25.38 -22.42
N VAL A 349 -16.54 26.61 -22.80
CA VAL A 349 -17.53 27.65 -23.07
C VAL A 349 -18.44 27.23 -24.24
N GLY A 350 -19.75 27.32 -24.03
CA GLY A 350 -20.77 26.95 -24.99
C GLY A 350 -21.85 26.04 -24.38
N PHE A 351 -22.84 25.76 -25.15
CA PHE A 351 -23.99 24.92 -24.76
C PHE A 351 -24.57 24.20 -25.96
N ALA A 352 -25.27 23.10 -25.71
CA ALA A 352 -26.09 22.42 -26.67
C ALA A 352 -27.59 22.55 -26.29
N VAL A 353 -28.44 22.71 -27.27
CA VAL A 353 -29.91 22.82 -27.08
C VAL A 353 -30.59 21.62 -27.69
N GLY A 354 -31.65 21.14 -27.02
CA GLY A 354 -32.54 20.10 -27.50
C GLY A 354 -33.89 20.12 -26.77
N GLN A 355 -34.81 19.29 -27.22
CA GLN A 355 -36.12 19.05 -26.59
C GLN A 355 -36.04 17.92 -25.57
#